data_2644ef5ed238630a62dae76a54d2737d
#
_entry.id   2644ef5ed238630a62dae76a54d2737d
#
_cell.length_a   1.000
_cell.length_b   1.000
_cell.length_c   1.000
_cell.angle_alpha   90.00
_cell.angle_beta   90.00
_cell.angle_gamma   90.00
#
_symmetry.space_group_name_H-M   'P 1'
#
loop_
_entity.id
_entity.type
_entity.pdbx_description
1 polymer ?
#
loop_
_entity_poly.entity_id
_entity_poly.type
_entity_poly.pdbx_seq_one_letter_code
_entity_poly.pdbx_strand_id
1 'polypeptide(L)'
;MKRRIITGLLITILSTGCTKEDDGLAGINKAVVESYLAPGQPVSVKITKEIEYGVDNVNQPLDNLTVIINYNGTDYTLANAGNGIYNSSTIPVNIGGAYQLKFDYNGVQVSASTIIPDKPTNFTQSATTMTVPTTFPPVFPNPISLNWNNPNLDYHLVVVTNIETNPVLINSGGQGRPVFRTEPSQTTAQDLSFQQFTYYGNYRVVLYRIWPEYAALYEDNGTNSTNLAEPPTNVVNGRGIFTGINTADTLYVRVQ
;
A
#
# COMPACT_ATOMS: atom_id res chain seq x y z
N MET A 1 -22.19 -65.14 62.36
CA MET A 1 -22.91 -64.10 61.64
C MET A 1 -21.98 -62.93 61.40
N LYS A 2 -21.42 -62.73 60.15
CA LYS A 2 -20.52 -61.64 59.79
C LYS A 2 -21.21 -60.74 58.72
N ARG A 3 -21.60 -59.55 59.12
CA ARG A 3 -22.20 -58.52 58.27
C ARG A 3 -21.08 -57.87 57.45
N ARG A 4 -21.15 -57.94 56.10
CA ARG A 4 -20.28 -57.23 55.22
C ARG A 4 -20.96 -55.90 54.84
N ILE A 5 -20.32 -54.80 55.16
CA ILE A 5 -20.69 -53.42 54.75
C ILE A 5 -20.02 -53.17 53.41
N ILE A 6 -20.81 -52.94 52.36
CA ILE A 6 -20.31 -52.51 51.02
C ILE A 6 -20.41 -51.02 50.99
N THR A 7 -19.24 -50.33 50.97
CA THR A 7 -19.12 -48.90 50.82
C THR A 7 -19.12 -48.59 49.33
N GLY A 8 -20.23 -48.03 48.85
CA GLY A 8 -20.28 -47.52 47.45
C GLY A 8 -19.49 -46.22 47.28
N LEU A 9 -18.48 -46.23 46.37
CA LEU A 9 -17.72 -45.08 46.00
C LEU A 9 -18.47 -44.36 44.90
N LEU A 10 -19.02 -43.16 45.20
CA LEU A 10 -19.68 -42.27 44.24
C LEU A 10 -18.62 -41.44 43.50
N ILE A 11 -18.32 -41.78 42.24
CA ILE A 11 -17.41 -41.02 41.37
C ILE A 11 -18.21 -39.88 40.71
N THR A 12 -18.00 -38.66 41.16
CA THR A 12 -18.54 -37.44 40.55
C THR A 12 -17.62 -37.05 39.37
N ILE A 13 -18.08 -37.24 38.15
CA ILE A 13 -17.40 -36.79 36.94
C ILE A 13 -17.69 -35.30 36.81
N LEU A 14 -16.71 -34.44 37.12
CA LEU A 14 -16.72 -33.02 36.72
C LEU A 14 -16.43 -32.95 35.21
N SER A 15 -17.47 -32.74 34.42
CA SER A 15 -17.32 -32.30 33.02
C SER A 15 -16.88 -30.82 33.02
N THR A 16 -15.58 -30.57 32.89
CA THR A 16 -15.08 -29.27 32.49
C THR A 16 -15.49 -29.05 31.04
N GLY A 17 -16.62 -28.37 30.85
CA GLY A 17 -16.97 -27.83 29.55
C GLY A 17 -15.90 -26.80 29.13
N CYS A 18 -15.10 -27.17 28.16
CA CYS A 18 -14.31 -26.18 27.42
C CYS A 18 -15.30 -25.26 26.71
N THR A 19 -15.59 -24.10 27.27
CA THR A 19 -16.16 -23.01 26.50
C THR A 19 -15.12 -22.63 25.50
N LYS A 20 -15.33 -23.00 24.23
CA LYS A 20 -14.64 -22.39 23.11
C LYS A 20 -14.98 -20.89 23.19
N GLU A 21 -14.07 -20.10 23.71
CA GLU A 21 -14.15 -18.66 23.48
C GLU A 21 -14.17 -18.45 21.97
N ASP A 22 -15.21 -17.77 21.53
CA ASP A 22 -15.45 -17.47 20.11
C ASP A 22 -14.49 -16.34 19.73
N ASP A 23 -13.20 -16.67 19.55
CA ASP A 23 -12.17 -15.76 19.05
C ASP A 23 -12.45 -15.29 17.60
N GLY A 24 -13.54 -15.75 17.01
CA GLY A 24 -13.94 -15.45 15.61
C GLY A 24 -14.43 -14.03 15.37
N LEU A 25 -14.74 -13.24 16.39
CA LEU A 25 -15.29 -11.88 16.22
C LEU A 25 -14.34 -10.76 16.65
N ALA A 26 -13.22 -11.06 17.27
CA ALA A 26 -12.27 -10.05 17.74
C ALA A 26 -11.47 -9.37 16.61
N GLY A 27 -11.56 -9.87 15.36
CA GLY A 27 -10.84 -9.34 14.19
C GLY A 27 -11.58 -8.33 13.32
N ILE A 28 -12.92 -8.31 13.37
CA ILE A 28 -13.78 -7.75 12.30
C ILE A 28 -14.10 -6.25 12.49
N ASN A 29 -13.47 -5.55 13.38
CA ASN A 29 -13.84 -4.17 13.69
C ASN A 29 -12.63 -3.25 13.81
N LYS A 30 -11.61 -3.50 13.01
CA LYS A 30 -10.41 -2.66 12.97
C LYS A 30 -10.61 -1.46 12.04
N ALA A 31 -9.94 -0.37 12.36
CA ALA A 31 -9.78 0.73 11.42
C ALA A 31 -8.73 0.35 10.36
N VAL A 32 -8.99 0.70 9.11
CA VAL A 32 -8.06 0.56 7.98
C VAL A 32 -7.55 1.93 7.61
N VAL A 33 -6.24 2.11 7.66
CA VAL A 33 -5.55 3.36 7.36
C VAL A 33 -4.89 3.29 5.99
N GLU A 34 -5.04 4.33 5.20
CA GLU A 34 -4.33 4.53 3.94
C GLU A 34 -3.74 5.94 3.92
N SER A 35 -2.41 6.06 3.94
CA SER A 35 -1.73 7.35 3.90
C SER A 35 -0.32 7.24 3.33
N TYR A 36 -0.02 8.16 2.42
CA TYR A 36 1.28 8.28 1.75
C TYR A 36 1.79 9.72 1.93
N LEU A 37 2.80 9.89 2.77
CA LEU A 37 3.41 11.20 3.02
C LEU A 37 4.52 11.46 2.02
N ALA A 38 4.43 12.55 1.25
CA ALA A 38 5.43 12.95 0.26
C ALA A 38 5.91 14.38 0.49
N PRO A 39 7.19 14.69 0.28
CA PRO A 39 7.71 16.04 0.44
C PRO A 39 6.94 17.06 -0.39
N GLY A 40 6.58 18.18 0.24
CA GLY A 40 5.87 19.29 -0.41
C GLY A 40 4.39 19.01 -0.71
N GLN A 41 3.85 17.87 -0.30
CA GLN A 41 2.42 17.57 -0.41
C GLN A 41 1.71 17.76 0.93
N PRO A 42 0.42 18.13 0.94
CA PRO A 42 -0.40 18.12 2.15
C PRO A 42 -0.45 16.73 2.77
N VAL A 43 -0.48 16.64 4.10
CA VAL A 43 -0.77 15.38 4.80
C VAL A 43 -2.23 15.00 4.53
N SER A 44 -2.46 13.77 4.10
CA SER A 44 -3.79 13.18 3.92
C SER A 44 -3.81 11.76 4.45
N VAL A 45 -4.80 11.45 5.27
CA VAL A 45 -5.02 10.11 5.85
C VAL A 45 -6.45 9.72 5.55
N LYS A 46 -6.64 8.57 4.90
CA LYS A 46 -7.95 7.96 4.70
C LYS A 46 -8.15 6.86 5.72
N ILE A 47 -9.28 6.87 6.41
CA ILE A 47 -9.62 5.89 7.43
C ILE A 47 -10.99 5.30 7.12
N THR A 48 -11.03 3.98 6.98
CA THR A 48 -12.26 3.22 6.72
C THR A 48 -12.38 2.09 7.76
N LYS A 49 -13.57 1.51 7.84
CA LYS A 49 -13.80 0.30 8.62
C LYS A 49 -13.34 -0.93 7.84
N GLU A 50 -12.74 -1.91 8.53
CA GLU A 50 -12.49 -3.23 7.98
C GLU A 50 -13.80 -3.88 7.53
N ILE A 51 -13.79 -4.49 6.33
CA ILE A 51 -14.98 -5.11 5.72
C ILE A 51 -14.86 -6.62 5.87
N GLU A 52 -15.93 -7.25 6.29
CA GLU A 52 -16.04 -8.70 6.39
C GLU A 52 -16.10 -9.34 5.00
N TYR A 53 -15.40 -10.47 4.81
CA TYR A 53 -15.43 -11.20 3.54
C TYR A 53 -16.83 -11.72 3.26
N GLY A 54 -17.37 -11.45 2.07
CA GLY A 54 -18.69 -11.94 1.63
C GLY A 54 -19.87 -11.01 1.90
N VAL A 55 -19.65 -9.85 2.50
CA VAL A 55 -20.64 -8.77 2.61
C VAL A 55 -20.47 -7.81 1.44
N ASP A 56 -21.57 -7.23 0.93
CA ASP A 56 -21.50 -6.23 -0.14
C ASP A 56 -20.48 -5.14 0.20
N ASN A 57 -19.42 -5.09 -0.61
CA ASN A 57 -18.20 -4.32 -0.35
C ASN A 57 -18.43 -2.81 -0.54
N VAL A 58 -19.06 -2.18 0.43
CA VAL A 58 -19.07 -0.72 0.51
C VAL A 58 -18.01 -0.31 1.53
N ASN A 59 -16.95 0.36 1.06
CA ASN A 59 -15.99 1.01 1.94
C ASN A 59 -16.76 1.92 2.90
N GLN A 60 -16.76 1.58 4.19
CA GLN A 60 -17.41 2.38 5.22
C GLN A 60 -16.40 3.40 5.75
N PRO A 61 -16.55 4.70 5.41
CA PRO A 61 -15.67 5.72 5.92
C PRO A 61 -15.87 5.89 7.43
N LEU A 62 -14.78 6.11 8.16
CA LEU A 62 -14.81 6.47 9.56
C LEU A 62 -14.62 7.99 9.67
N ASP A 63 -15.74 8.69 9.76
CA ASP A 63 -15.78 10.12 10.03
C ASP A 63 -15.83 10.40 11.55
N ASN A 64 -15.59 11.65 11.94
CA ASN A 64 -15.68 12.12 13.35
C ASN A 64 -14.64 11.52 14.31
N LEU A 65 -13.49 11.04 13.81
CA LEU A 65 -12.35 10.69 14.64
C LEU A 65 -11.50 11.94 14.92
N THR A 66 -10.84 11.96 16.07
CA THR A 66 -9.78 12.92 16.34
C THR A 66 -8.46 12.33 15.88
N VAL A 67 -8.07 12.65 14.63
CA VAL A 67 -6.85 12.13 14.00
C VAL A 67 -5.71 13.10 14.22
N ILE A 68 -4.61 12.62 14.78
CA ILE A 68 -3.45 13.43 15.17
C ILE A 68 -2.21 12.91 14.46
N ILE A 69 -1.44 13.82 13.89
CA ILE A 69 -0.05 13.59 13.45
C ILE A 69 0.89 14.28 14.42
N ASN A 70 1.80 13.51 15.02
CA ASN A 70 2.94 14.08 15.74
C ASN A 70 4.11 14.25 14.76
N TYR A 71 4.66 15.47 14.75
CA TYR A 71 5.89 15.79 14.03
C TYR A 71 6.77 16.67 14.91
N ASN A 72 8.02 16.26 15.12
CA ASN A 72 8.99 16.97 15.98
C ASN A 72 8.45 17.29 17.39
N GLY A 73 7.72 16.36 18.00
CA GLY A 73 7.14 16.51 19.34
C GLY A 73 5.89 17.40 19.40
N THR A 74 5.42 17.93 18.28
CA THR A 74 4.20 18.73 18.19
C THR A 74 3.06 17.89 17.62
N ASP A 75 1.92 17.91 18.29
CA ASP A 75 0.69 17.26 17.86
C ASP A 75 -0.14 18.20 16.97
N TYR A 76 -0.47 17.73 15.77
CA TYR A 76 -1.33 18.42 14.82
C TYR A 76 -2.61 17.62 14.61
N THR A 77 -3.76 18.21 14.93
CA THR A 77 -5.05 17.60 14.61
C THR A 77 -5.39 17.83 13.16
N LEU A 78 -5.71 16.76 12.43
CA LEU A 78 -6.15 16.82 11.03
C LEU A 78 -7.61 17.25 10.94
N ALA A 79 -7.94 18.03 9.92
CA ALA A 79 -9.31 18.41 9.61
C ALA A 79 -10.03 17.25 8.89
N ASN A 80 -11.23 16.89 9.35
CA ASN A 80 -12.10 15.96 8.65
C ASN A 80 -12.66 16.62 7.37
N ALA A 81 -12.36 16.02 6.21
CA ALA A 81 -12.87 16.45 4.90
C ALA A 81 -14.06 15.62 4.40
N GLY A 82 -14.55 14.68 5.22
CA GLY A 82 -15.61 13.73 4.87
C GLY A 82 -15.11 12.49 4.16
N ASN A 83 -15.95 11.48 4.07
CA ASN A 83 -15.64 10.19 3.45
C ASN A 83 -14.40 9.48 4.04
N GLY A 84 -14.18 9.64 5.36
CA GLY A 84 -13.04 9.08 6.06
C GLY A 84 -11.71 9.77 5.74
N ILE A 85 -11.71 10.93 5.09
CA ILE A 85 -10.51 11.66 4.72
C ILE A 85 -10.22 12.72 5.77
N TYR A 86 -8.99 12.71 6.29
CA TYR A 86 -8.45 13.69 7.24
C TYR A 86 -7.21 14.32 6.63
N ASN A 87 -7.14 15.66 6.61
CA ASN A 87 -6.03 16.33 5.96
C ASN A 87 -5.51 17.55 6.72
N SER A 88 -4.30 17.97 6.39
CA SER A 88 -3.69 19.22 6.84
C SER A 88 -2.69 19.71 5.80
N SER A 89 -2.77 20.99 5.47
CA SER A 89 -1.78 21.71 4.66
C SER A 89 -0.73 22.44 5.51
N THR A 90 -0.87 22.44 6.82
CA THR A 90 0.02 23.19 7.73
C THR A 90 1.18 22.36 8.26
N ILE A 91 1.11 21.03 8.17
CA ILE A 91 2.17 20.12 8.59
C ILE A 91 3.21 20.06 7.47
N PRO A 92 4.45 20.52 7.70
CA PRO A 92 5.49 20.39 6.69
C PRO A 92 5.91 18.91 6.53
N VAL A 93 5.93 18.38 5.30
CA VAL A 93 6.46 17.05 5.01
C VAL A 93 7.87 17.21 4.49
N ASN A 94 8.86 16.92 5.35
CA ASN A 94 10.28 17.12 5.08
C ASN A 94 11.01 15.78 4.96
N ILE A 95 11.99 15.71 4.07
CA ILE A 95 12.92 14.56 3.95
C ILE A 95 13.60 14.30 5.30
N GLY A 96 13.68 13.03 5.70
CA GLY A 96 14.23 12.61 6.99
C GLY A 96 13.32 12.89 8.19
N GLY A 97 12.19 13.57 7.99
CA GLY A 97 11.21 13.83 9.04
C GLY A 97 10.51 12.56 9.50
N ALA A 98 10.38 12.39 10.82
CA ALA A 98 9.64 11.29 11.45
C ALA A 98 8.23 11.74 11.80
N TYR A 99 7.23 10.96 11.39
CA TYR A 99 5.80 11.24 11.59
C TYR A 99 5.15 10.07 12.31
N GLN A 100 4.31 10.39 13.29
CA GLN A 100 3.51 9.41 14.01
C GLN A 100 2.04 9.77 13.89
N LEU A 101 1.23 8.85 13.38
CA LEU A 101 -0.23 8.89 13.37
C LEU A 101 -0.76 8.32 14.68
N LYS A 102 -1.80 8.94 15.25
CA LYS A 102 -2.57 8.38 16.37
C LYS A 102 -4.03 8.84 16.34
N PHE A 103 -4.93 7.94 16.71
CA PHE A 103 -6.35 8.22 16.96
C PHE A 103 -6.96 7.08 17.78
N ASP A 104 -8.09 7.32 18.43
CA ASP A 104 -8.82 6.29 19.16
C ASP A 104 -9.97 5.77 18.32
N TYR A 105 -10.11 4.44 18.27
CA TYR A 105 -11.22 3.76 17.61
C TYR A 105 -11.68 2.58 18.46
N ASN A 106 -13.00 2.51 18.78
CA ASN A 106 -13.61 1.51 19.66
C ASN A 106 -12.90 1.33 21.01
N GLY A 107 -12.43 2.44 21.60
CA GLY A 107 -11.76 2.42 22.90
C GLY A 107 -10.30 1.93 22.87
N VAL A 108 -9.74 1.74 21.67
CA VAL A 108 -8.34 1.31 21.47
C VAL A 108 -7.60 2.38 20.67
N GLN A 109 -6.39 2.76 21.13
CA GLN A 109 -5.54 3.66 20.37
C GLN A 109 -4.94 2.93 19.15
N VAL A 110 -5.23 3.47 17.97
CA VAL A 110 -4.59 3.08 16.70
C VAL A 110 -3.42 4.01 16.44
N SER A 111 -2.28 3.44 16.05
CA SER A 111 -1.08 4.24 15.76
C SER A 111 -0.23 3.65 14.65
N ALA A 112 0.54 4.51 13.98
CA ALA A 112 1.52 4.12 12.99
C ALA A 112 2.64 5.15 12.94
N SER A 113 3.81 4.77 12.45
CA SER A 113 4.93 5.70 12.29
C SER A 113 5.64 5.48 10.97
N THR A 114 6.23 6.55 10.44
CA THR A 114 7.04 6.51 9.23
C THR A 114 8.09 7.62 9.24
N ILE A 115 9.09 7.47 8.36
CA ILE A 115 10.08 8.50 8.05
C ILE A 115 9.99 8.81 6.57
N ILE A 116 10.17 10.07 6.19
CA ILE A 116 10.21 10.44 4.76
C ILE A 116 11.58 10.05 4.20
N PRO A 117 11.64 9.17 3.18
CA PRO A 117 12.92 8.74 2.61
C PRO A 117 13.61 9.86 1.81
N ASP A 118 14.92 9.73 1.61
CA ASP A 118 15.67 10.60 0.74
C ASP A 118 15.17 10.52 -0.72
N LYS A 119 15.36 11.59 -1.45
CA LYS A 119 15.06 11.63 -2.89
C LYS A 119 15.96 10.66 -3.64
N PRO A 120 15.43 9.80 -4.55
CA PRO A 120 16.25 9.01 -5.45
C PRO A 120 17.15 9.90 -6.31
N THR A 121 18.40 9.48 -6.52
CA THR A 121 19.40 10.27 -7.25
C THR A 121 19.84 9.58 -8.54
N ASN A 122 20.36 10.37 -9.51
CA ASN A 122 20.86 9.90 -10.80
C ASN A 122 19.83 9.08 -11.60
N PHE A 123 18.55 9.47 -11.52
CA PHE A 123 17.51 8.83 -12.32
C PHE A 123 17.64 9.29 -13.77
N THR A 124 17.97 8.36 -14.66
CA THR A 124 18.25 8.60 -16.08
C THR A 124 17.55 7.57 -16.96
N GLN A 125 17.45 7.86 -18.25
CA GLN A 125 16.89 6.98 -19.27
C GLN A 125 17.78 6.88 -20.50
N SER A 126 17.83 5.71 -21.15
CA SER A 126 18.66 5.47 -22.35
C SER A 126 18.09 6.11 -23.61
N ALA A 127 16.79 6.36 -23.68
CA ALA A 127 16.10 7.00 -24.79
C ALA A 127 14.85 7.75 -24.32
N THR A 128 14.45 8.77 -25.08
CA THR A 128 13.23 9.56 -24.83
C THR A 128 12.07 9.17 -25.75
N THR A 129 12.30 8.23 -26.67
CA THR A 129 11.31 7.84 -27.68
C THR A 129 11.24 6.32 -27.78
N MET A 130 10.01 5.79 -27.87
CA MET A 130 9.69 4.40 -28.16
C MET A 130 8.94 4.35 -29.48
N THR A 131 9.51 3.66 -30.49
CA THR A 131 8.91 3.55 -31.81
C THR A 131 7.97 2.33 -31.87
N VAL A 132 6.76 2.54 -32.37
CA VAL A 132 5.80 1.47 -32.60
C VAL A 132 6.21 0.68 -33.86
N PRO A 133 6.33 -0.67 -33.79
CA PRO A 133 6.62 -1.46 -34.99
C PRO A 133 5.54 -1.32 -36.07
N THR A 134 5.97 -1.02 -37.30
CA THR A 134 5.07 -0.88 -38.46
C THR A 134 5.26 -1.97 -39.51
N THR A 135 6.24 -2.88 -39.32
CA THR A 135 6.56 -3.98 -40.26
C THR A 135 5.88 -5.27 -39.84
N PHE A 136 5.69 -6.19 -40.81
CA PHE A 136 5.27 -7.56 -40.52
C PHE A 136 6.28 -8.54 -41.13
N PRO A 137 6.87 -9.47 -40.36
CA PRO A 137 6.73 -9.60 -38.90
C PRO A 137 7.27 -8.38 -38.15
N PRO A 138 6.71 -8.05 -36.96
CA PRO A 138 7.13 -6.87 -36.22
C PRO A 138 8.57 -6.99 -35.71
N VAL A 139 9.37 -5.95 -35.91
CA VAL A 139 10.69 -5.79 -35.28
C VAL A 139 10.51 -4.87 -34.09
N PHE A 140 10.58 -5.43 -32.88
CA PHE A 140 10.40 -4.65 -31.66
C PHE A 140 11.62 -3.77 -31.38
N PRO A 141 11.40 -2.53 -30.91
CA PRO A 141 12.49 -1.66 -30.51
C PRO A 141 13.19 -2.18 -29.25
N ASN A 142 14.43 -1.74 -29.05
CA ASN A 142 15.12 -1.99 -27.80
C ASN A 142 14.34 -1.39 -26.63
N PRO A 143 14.32 -2.02 -25.45
CA PRO A 143 13.77 -1.42 -24.26
C PRO A 143 14.43 -0.10 -23.90
N ILE A 144 13.69 0.80 -23.27
CA ILE A 144 14.27 1.99 -22.65
C ILE A 144 14.76 1.61 -21.27
N SER A 145 16.08 1.62 -21.06
CA SER A 145 16.67 1.33 -19.77
C SER A 145 16.63 2.56 -18.87
N LEU A 146 16.02 2.43 -17.72
CA LEU A 146 16.03 3.40 -16.63
C LEU A 146 17.11 3.00 -15.64
N ASN A 147 17.87 3.98 -15.13
CA ASN A 147 18.93 3.73 -14.15
C ASN A 147 18.89 4.77 -13.02
N TRP A 148 19.30 4.38 -11.83
CA TRP A 148 19.40 5.23 -10.64
C TRP A 148 20.42 4.71 -9.63
N ASN A 149 20.81 5.54 -8.68
CA ASN A 149 21.67 5.14 -7.57
C ASN A 149 20.84 4.47 -6.48
N ASN A 150 21.30 3.31 -6.00
CA ASN A 150 20.70 2.59 -4.88
C ASN A 150 21.75 1.88 -4.00
N PRO A 151 22.66 2.63 -3.34
CA PRO A 151 23.75 2.03 -2.56
C PRO A 151 23.25 1.28 -1.31
N ASN A 152 22.07 1.62 -0.81
CA ASN A 152 21.50 1.05 0.41
C ASN A 152 20.53 -0.11 0.16
N LEU A 153 20.33 -0.51 -1.09
CA LEU A 153 19.35 -1.52 -1.48
C LEU A 153 17.91 -1.16 -1.00
N ASP A 154 17.56 0.12 -1.11
CA ASP A 154 16.20 0.58 -0.81
C ASP A 154 15.22 0.10 -1.88
N TYR A 155 13.95 -0.05 -1.51
CA TYR A 155 12.91 -0.39 -2.46
C TYR A 155 12.53 0.79 -3.35
N HIS A 156 12.47 0.51 -4.65
CA HIS A 156 12.02 1.46 -5.66
C HIS A 156 10.94 0.84 -6.54
N LEU A 157 10.02 1.67 -7.03
CA LEU A 157 9.10 1.31 -8.10
C LEU A 157 8.99 2.44 -9.11
N VAL A 158 8.74 2.09 -10.36
CA VAL A 158 8.52 3.04 -11.44
C VAL A 158 7.04 3.08 -11.78
N VAL A 159 6.48 4.28 -11.86
CA VAL A 159 5.12 4.52 -12.34
C VAL A 159 5.20 5.28 -13.66
N VAL A 160 4.54 4.73 -14.68
CA VAL A 160 4.49 5.28 -16.04
C VAL A 160 3.06 5.64 -16.37
N THR A 161 2.80 6.91 -16.68
CA THR A 161 1.46 7.44 -16.91
C THR A 161 1.39 8.11 -18.27
N ASN A 162 0.47 7.70 -19.14
CA ASN A 162 0.13 8.45 -20.35
C ASN A 162 -0.50 9.79 -19.94
N ILE A 163 0.01 10.88 -20.47
CA ILE A 163 -0.43 12.25 -20.11
C ILE A 163 -1.19 12.96 -21.23
N GLU A 164 -1.57 12.23 -22.29
CA GLU A 164 -2.40 12.77 -23.36
C GLU A 164 -3.84 12.96 -22.88
N THR A 165 -4.45 14.07 -23.26
CA THR A 165 -5.86 14.36 -22.92
C THR A 165 -6.80 13.37 -23.61
N ASN A 166 -6.48 12.97 -24.85
CA ASN A 166 -7.26 12.02 -25.65
C ASN A 166 -6.30 10.95 -26.19
N PRO A 167 -5.92 9.96 -25.38
CA PRO A 167 -4.93 8.96 -25.76
C PRO A 167 -5.46 8.07 -26.87
N VAL A 168 -4.63 7.84 -27.91
CA VAL A 168 -4.95 6.96 -29.05
C VAL A 168 -4.33 5.59 -28.81
N LEU A 169 -5.13 4.53 -28.88
CA LEU A 169 -4.66 3.16 -28.73
C LEU A 169 -3.69 2.79 -29.85
N ILE A 170 -2.59 2.10 -29.50
CA ILE A 170 -1.65 1.49 -30.44
C ILE A 170 -2.36 0.34 -31.18
N ASN A 171 -3.14 -0.47 -30.46
CA ASN A 171 -3.97 -1.53 -31.03
C ASN A 171 -5.44 -1.20 -30.80
N SER A 172 -6.18 -0.88 -31.84
CA SER A 172 -7.58 -0.47 -31.78
C SER A 172 -8.55 -1.55 -31.23
N GLY A 173 -8.14 -2.82 -31.21
CA GLY A 173 -8.91 -3.92 -30.62
C GLY A 173 -8.49 -4.28 -29.18
N GLY A 174 -7.48 -3.62 -28.64
CA GLY A 174 -6.92 -3.90 -27.31
C GLY A 174 -7.58 -3.12 -26.18
N GLN A 175 -7.35 -3.59 -24.96
CA GLN A 175 -7.67 -2.80 -23.76
C GLN A 175 -6.53 -1.83 -23.46
N GLY A 176 -6.88 -0.55 -23.29
CA GLY A 176 -5.91 0.48 -22.96
C GLY A 176 -5.65 0.54 -21.44
N ARG A 177 -4.37 0.72 -21.09
CA ARG A 177 -3.92 1.00 -19.74
C ARG A 177 -3.12 2.31 -19.74
N PRO A 178 -3.73 3.43 -19.32
CA PRO A 178 -3.05 4.72 -19.32
C PRO A 178 -1.96 4.82 -18.23
N VAL A 179 -2.01 3.94 -17.24
CA VAL A 179 -1.03 3.87 -16.15
C VAL A 179 -0.57 2.42 -16.00
N PHE A 180 0.72 2.23 -15.90
CA PHE A 180 1.30 0.98 -15.44
C PHE A 180 2.44 1.26 -14.45
N ARG A 181 2.78 0.25 -13.67
CA ARG A 181 3.86 0.31 -12.68
C ARG A 181 4.67 -0.96 -12.73
N THR A 182 5.92 -0.87 -12.27
CA THR A 182 6.77 -2.02 -12.03
C THR A 182 6.49 -2.61 -10.66
N GLU A 183 6.92 -3.84 -10.43
CA GLU A 183 6.99 -4.37 -9.07
C GLU A 183 8.09 -3.63 -8.28
N PRO A 184 7.90 -3.43 -6.96
CA PRO A 184 8.95 -2.90 -6.11
C PRO A 184 10.21 -3.75 -6.15
N SER A 185 11.37 -3.13 -6.31
CA SER A 185 12.64 -3.84 -6.36
C SER A 185 13.75 -3.04 -5.69
N GLN A 186 14.81 -3.74 -5.28
CA GLN A 186 16.03 -3.16 -4.70
C GLN A 186 17.15 -2.99 -5.75
N THR A 187 16.80 -3.04 -7.03
CA THR A 187 17.73 -2.90 -8.16
C THR A 187 18.15 -1.44 -8.37
N THR A 188 19.10 -1.24 -9.29
CA THR A 188 19.56 0.07 -9.75
C THR A 188 19.09 0.39 -11.16
N ALA A 189 18.31 -0.52 -11.78
CA ALA A 189 17.86 -0.37 -13.16
C ALA A 189 16.50 -1.06 -13.38
N GLN A 190 15.77 -0.58 -14.39
CA GLN A 190 14.52 -1.13 -14.86
C GLN A 190 14.37 -0.88 -16.35
N ASP A 191 13.99 -1.90 -17.10
CA ASP A 191 13.69 -1.76 -18.52
C ASP A 191 12.20 -1.53 -18.76
N LEU A 192 11.90 -0.57 -19.64
CA LEU A 192 10.57 -0.34 -20.17
C LEU A 192 10.52 -0.93 -21.59
N SER A 193 9.84 -2.07 -21.73
CA SER A 193 9.63 -2.71 -23.04
C SER A 193 8.40 -2.17 -23.75
N PHE A 194 8.42 -2.21 -25.08
CA PHE A 194 7.34 -1.74 -25.94
C PHE A 194 5.95 -2.30 -25.53
N GLN A 195 5.87 -3.57 -25.16
CA GLN A 195 4.62 -4.27 -24.83
C GLN A 195 3.88 -3.66 -23.61
N GLN A 196 4.55 -2.86 -22.80
CA GLN A 196 3.93 -2.20 -21.65
C GLN A 196 3.12 -0.96 -22.05
N PHE A 197 3.41 -0.38 -23.22
CA PHE A 197 2.73 0.80 -23.73
C PHE A 197 1.50 0.40 -24.55
N THR A 198 0.35 0.97 -24.23
CA THR A 198 -0.92 0.67 -24.91
C THR A 198 -1.45 1.85 -25.74
N TYR A 199 -0.89 3.04 -25.55
CA TYR A 199 -1.28 4.27 -26.26
C TYR A 199 -0.09 4.92 -26.94
N TYR A 200 -0.34 5.65 -28.01
CA TYR A 200 0.58 6.65 -28.53
C TYR A 200 0.64 7.86 -27.60
N GLY A 201 1.67 8.71 -27.79
CA GLY A 201 1.80 9.99 -27.13
C GLY A 201 2.84 10.05 -26.03
N ASN A 202 2.71 11.04 -25.17
CA ASN A 202 3.69 11.33 -24.12
C ASN A 202 3.35 10.60 -22.84
N TYR A 203 4.39 10.05 -22.21
CA TYR A 203 4.30 9.39 -20.92
C TYR A 203 5.21 10.08 -19.92
N ARG A 204 4.69 10.27 -18.72
CA ARG A 204 5.44 10.67 -17.54
C ARG A 204 5.96 9.42 -16.83
N VAL A 205 7.25 9.40 -16.53
CA VAL A 205 7.95 8.30 -15.85
C VAL A 205 8.48 8.82 -14.52
N VAL A 206 8.02 8.24 -13.42
CA VAL A 206 8.38 8.66 -12.07
C VAL A 206 8.96 7.46 -11.30
N LEU A 207 10.14 7.64 -10.75
CA LEU A 207 10.77 6.69 -9.83
C LEU A 207 10.42 7.08 -8.40
N TYR A 208 9.83 6.14 -7.66
CA TYR A 208 9.51 6.27 -6.24
C TYR A 208 10.51 5.49 -5.41
N ARG A 209 11.01 6.07 -4.33
CA ARG A 209 11.62 5.37 -3.22
C ARG A 209 10.56 5.14 -2.17
N ILE A 210 10.42 3.89 -1.73
CA ILE A 210 9.38 3.42 -0.82
C ILE A 210 10.02 2.60 0.30
N TRP A 211 9.26 2.41 1.38
CA TRP A 211 9.68 1.58 2.49
C TRP A 211 9.26 0.10 2.29
N PRO A 212 9.93 -0.85 3.00
CA PRO A 212 9.62 -2.28 2.92
C PRO A 212 8.15 -2.61 3.20
N GLU A 213 7.52 -1.92 4.15
CA GLU A 213 6.11 -2.13 4.46
C GLU A 213 5.17 -1.81 3.29
N TYR A 214 5.54 -0.84 2.44
CA TYR A 214 4.80 -0.55 1.21
C TYR A 214 5.12 -1.56 0.11
N ALA A 215 6.39 -1.96 -0.02
CA ALA A 215 6.79 -2.99 -0.98
C ALA A 215 6.09 -4.32 -0.71
N ALA A 216 5.91 -4.70 0.56
CA ALA A 216 5.24 -5.92 0.97
C ALA A 216 3.78 -6.03 0.50
N LEU A 217 3.10 -4.91 0.20
CA LEU A 217 1.75 -4.94 -0.39
C LEU A 217 1.72 -5.54 -1.81
N TYR A 218 2.86 -5.64 -2.48
CA TYR A 218 3.01 -6.18 -3.83
C TYR A 218 3.54 -7.62 -3.83
N GLU A 219 4.01 -8.12 -2.68
CA GLU A 219 4.46 -9.49 -2.59
C GLU A 219 3.27 -10.44 -2.71
N ASP A 220 3.37 -11.40 -3.63
CA ASP A 220 2.38 -12.48 -3.74
C ASP A 220 2.61 -13.45 -2.57
N ASN A 221 1.90 -13.24 -1.50
CA ASN A 221 1.99 -14.05 -0.27
C ASN A 221 1.45 -15.48 -0.43
N GLY A 222 1.31 -15.96 -1.68
CA GLY A 222 0.90 -17.34 -1.97
C GLY A 222 -0.42 -17.71 -1.30
N THR A 223 -1.38 -16.77 -1.26
CA THR A 223 -2.71 -16.99 -0.70
C THR A 223 -3.40 -18.10 -1.50
N ASN A 224 -3.44 -19.29 -0.95
CA ASN A 224 -4.32 -20.36 -1.43
C ASN A 224 -5.58 -20.41 -0.56
N SER A 225 -6.61 -21.09 -1.03
CA SER A 225 -7.91 -21.19 -0.36
C SER A 225 -7.86 -21.76 1.08
N THR A 226 -6.70 -22.22 1.52
CA THR A 226 -6.47 -22.80 2.86
C THR A 226 -5.60 -21.92 3.76
N ASN A 227 -5.00 -20.86 3.25
CA ASN A 227 -4.11 -19.99 4.02
C ASN A 227 -4.39 -18.51 3.66
N LEU A 228 -5.32 -17.91 4.39
CA LEU A 228 -5.58 -16.46 4.34
C LEU A 228 -4.50 -15.77 5.17
N ALA A 229 -3.40 -15.37 4.53
CA ALA A 229 -2.40 -14.53 5.18
C ALA A 229 -3.01 -13.14 5.45
N GLU A 230 -2.76 -12.60 6.64
CA GLU A 230 -3.14 -11.21 6.93
C GLU A 230 -2.36 -10.26 5.99
N PRO A 231 -3.04 -9.27 5.37
CA PRO A 231 -2.34 -8.27 4.57
C PRO A 231 -1.25 -7.57 5.38
N PRO A 232 -0.09 -7.26 4.78
CA PRO A 232 0.96 -6.49 5.44
C PRO A 232 0.40 -5.17 5.98
N THR A 233 0.80 -4.82 7.20
CA THR A 233 0.39 -3.58 7.85
C THR A 233 1.50 -3.05 8.76
N ASN A 234 1.68 -1.73 8.83
CA ASN A 234 2.48 -1.06 9.85
C ASN A 234 1.62 -0.27 10.85
N VAL A 235 0.31 -0.54 10.86
CA VAL A 235 -0.66 0.13 11.74
C VAL A 235 -0.93 -0.75 12.96
N VAL A 236 -0.51 -0.29 14.12
CA VAL A 236 -0.74 -0.96 15.41
C VAL A 236 -2.21 -0.81 15.79
N ASN A 237 -2.84 -1.90 16.23
CA ASN A 237 -4.27 -1.99 16.56
C ASN A 237 -5.21 -1.63 15.40
N GLY A 238 -4.72 -1.62 14.17
CA GLY A 238 -5.46 -1.36 12.94
C GLY A 238 -4.98 -2.22 11.79
N ARG A 239 -5.33 -1.82 10.56
CA ARG A 239 -4.90 -2.41 9.30
C ARG A 239 -4.43 -1.32 8.34
N GLY A 240 -3.82 -1.72 7.24
CA GLY A 240 -3.44 -0.81 6.16
C GLY A 240 -2.06 -0.23 6.33
N ILE A 241 -1.84 0.97 5.78
CA ILE A 241 -0.49 1.53 5.65
C ILE A 241 -0.46 3.03 5.93
N PHE A 242 0.57 3.46 6.66
CA PHE A 242 0.96 4.83 6.87
C PHE A 242 2.44 4.95 6.55
N THR A 243 2.80 5.46 5.37
CA THR A 243 4.19 5.41 4.89
C THR A 243 4.66 6.70 4.26
N GLY A 244 5.96 6.98 4.40
CA GLY A 244 6.66 8.03 3.67
C GLY A 244 7.12 7.54 2.31
N ILE A 245 6.98 8.38 1.30
CA ILE A 245 7.48 8.14 -0.06
C ILE A 245 8.25 9.37 -0.56
N ASN A 246 9.17 9.16 -1.49
CA ASN A 246 9.81 10.27 -2.19
C ASN A 246 10.04 9.92 -3.67
N THR A 247 10.15 10.92 -4.52
CA THR A 247 10.28 10.74 -5.97
C THR A 247 11.54 11.38 -6.52
N ALA A 248 12.12 10.75 -7.54
CA ALA A 248 13.13 11.38 -8.38
C ALA A 248 12.52 12.53 -9.23
N ASP A 249 13.39 13.26 -9.95
CA ASP A 249 12.94 14.16 -11.00
C ASP A 249 12.23 13.34 -12.10
N THR A 250 11.16 13.92 -12.63
CA THR A 250 10.32 13.25 -13.63
C THR A 250 11.04 13.13 -14.97
N LEU A 251 10.99 11.95 -15.58
CA LEU A 251 11.40 11.72 -16.97
C LEU A 251 10.18 11.60 -17.87
N TYR A 252 10.41 11.76 -19.18
CA TYR A 252 9.36 11.68 -20.19
C TYR A 252 9.77 10.77 -21.34
N VAL A 253 8.82 9.96 -21.80
CA VAL A 253 8.97 9.07 -22.96
C VAL A 253 7.84 9.36 -23.93
N ARG A 254 8.17 9.50 -25.23
CA ARG A 254 7.21 9.62 -26.31
C ARG A 254 7.09 8.29 -27.07
N VAL A 255 5.88 7.79 -27.20
CA VAL A 255 5.54 6.62 -28.01
C VAL A 255 4.95 7.09 -29.34
N GLN A 256 5.58 6.71 -30.46
CA GLN A 256 5.24 7.19 -31.82
C GLN A 256 5.44 6.15 -32.90
#